data_47761f4320e63f573d930d7963e2dad7
#
_entry.id   47761f4320e63f573d930d7963e2dad7
#
_cell.length_a   1.000
_cell.length_b   1.000
_cell.length_c   1.000
_cell.angle_alpha   90.00
_cell.angle_beta   90.00
_cell.angle_gamma   90.00
#
_symmetry.space_group_name_H-M   'P 1'
#
loop_
_entity.id
_entity.type
_entity.pdbx_description
1 polymer ?
#
loop_
_entity_poly.entity_id
_entity_poly.type
_entity_poly.pdbx_seq_one_letter_code
_entity_poly.pdbx_strand_id
1 'polypeptide(L)'
;MTCPTLEEYYHIDGHTFEKQYKEVLSGFRTWDQLSHADEWLLFPDNIGPRLAIDESSLSNGELYTFVTNRDARTRECSLVAVVAGTKSEDVITVLKRIDESQRYAVKEVTLDLSDSMRKIVRSVFPKANRVIDRFHIQKLACEAVQELRIRHRWDAIQQANDEMENAKLENREYVPFRYANGDTRKELLMRSRYLLFKSANNWTQRQAVRAATFYEHYDEILNFYNNR
;
A
#
# COMPACT_ATOMS: atom_id res chain seq x y z
N MET A 1 8.91 17.35 -17.96
CA MET A 1 9.99 17.45 -18.96
C MET A 1 11.30 17.55 -18.18
N THR A 2 12.31 16.75 -18.50
CA THR A 2 13.61 16.76 -17.80
C THR A 2 14.57 17.70 -18.48
N CYS A 3 15.64 18.15 -17.79
CA CYS A 3 16.64 19.04 -18.39
C CYS A 3 17.31 18.44 -19.65
N PRO A 4 17.62 17.13 -19.70
CA PRO A 4 18.08 16.50 -20.95
C PRO A 4 17.05 16.56 -22.09
N THR A 5 15.75 16.47 -21.78
CA THR A 5 14.70 16.62 -22.80
C THR A 5 14.64 18.05 -23.36
N LEU A 6 14.89 19.06 -22.50
CA LEU A 6 14.96 20.45 -22.94
C LEU A 6 16.18 20.73 -23.83
N GLU A 7 17.30 20.03 -23.59
CA GLU A 7 18.48 20.08 -24.44
C GLU A 7 18.14 19.68 -25.88
N GLU A 8 17.42 18.58 -26.05
CA GLU A 8 17.00 18.10 -27.37
C GLU A 8 16.13 19.10 -28.14
N TYR A 9 15.21 19.77 -27.45
CA TYR A 9 14.27 20.69 -28.10
C TYR A 9 14.80 22.13 -28.29
N TYR A 10 15.60 22.62 -27.35
CA TYR A 10 16.00 24.02 -27.29
C TYR A 10 17.51 24.24 -27.53
N HIS A 11 18.27 23.15 -27.74
CA HIS A 11 19.74 23.20 -27.99
C HIS A 11 20.53 23.93 -26.90
N ILE A 12 20.05 23.79 -25.62
CA ILE A 12 20.74 24.31 -24.44
C ILE A 12 21.42 23.14 -23.74
N ASP A 13 22.62 23.34 -23.18
CA ASP A 13 23.29 22.31 -22.39
C ASP A 13 22.47 21.94 -21.16
N GLY A 14 21.93 20.71 -21.13
CA GLY A 14 21.02 20.22 -20.11
C GLY A 14 21.65 20.17 -18.72
N HIS A 15 22.95 19.86 -18.63
CA HIS A 15 23.71 19.84 -17.38
C HIS A 15 23.89 21.23 -16.78
N THR A 16 24.29 22.18 -17.61
CA THR A 16 24.42 23.57 -17.18
C THR A 16 23.09 24.16 -16.77
N PHE A 17 22.03 23.86 -17.50
CA PHE A 17 20.68 24.32 -17.18
C PHE A 17 20.19 23.70 -15.85
N GLU A 18 20.39 22.41 -15.64
CA GLU A 18 20.06 21.75 -14.38
C GLU A 18 20.76 22.39 -13.18
N LYS A 19 22.06 22.65 -13.34
CA LYS A 19 22.86 23.33 -12.31
C LYS A 19 22.35 24.74 -12.03
N GLN A 20 22.13 25.54 -13.07
CA GLN A 20 21.57 26.89 -12.93
C GLN A 20 20.18 26.88 -12.30
N TYR A 21 19.32 25.93 -12.69
CA TYR A 21 18.00 25.79 -12.08
C TYR A 21 18.12 25.49 -10.59
N LYS A 22 18.89 24.47 -10.21
CA LYS A 22 19.07 24.08 -8.79
C LYS A 22 19.72 25.17 -7.97
N GLU A 23 20.71 25.86 -8.51
CA GLU A 23 21.52 26.81 -7.74
C GLU A 23 20.92 28.23 -7.66
N VAL A 24 20.16 28.64 -8.66
CA VAL A 24 19.68 30.02 -8.79
C VAL A 24 18.18 30.12 -9.00
N LEU A 25 17.65 29.46 -10.04
CA LEU A 25 16.27 29.69 -10.48
C LEU A 25 15.22 29.05 -9.56
N SER A 26 15.55 27.92 -8.93
CA SER A 26 14.64 27.23 -8.00
C SER A 26 14.41 27.95 -6.67
N GLY A 27 15.26 28.90 -6.33
CA GLY A 27 15.25 29.53 -5.00
C GLY A 27 15.68 28.59 -3.85
N PHE A 28 16.13 27.37 -4.16
CA PHE A 28 16.43 26.36 -3.13
C PHE A 28 17.47 26.81 -2.10
N ARG A 29 18.50 27.57 -2.53
CA ARG A 29 19.53 28.07 -1.62
C ARG A 29 19.07 29.13 -0.63
N THR A 30 17.97 29.82 -0.94
CA THR A 30 17.37 30.86 -0.10
C THR A 30 16.07 30.41 0.57
N TRP A 31 15.77 29.12 0.43
CA TRP A 31 14.56 28.55 1.00
C TRP A 31 14.66 28.50 2.52
N ASP A 32 13.65 29.00 3.19
CA ASP A 32 13.57 29.15 4.66
C ASP A 32 13.64 27.81 5.40
N GLN A 33 13.18 26.73 4.79
CA GLN A 33 13.23 25.40 5.38
C GLN A 33 14.50 24.60 5.05
N LEU A 34 15.45 25.18 4.31
CA LEU A 34 16.66 24.45 3.86
C LEU A 34 17.47 23.88 5.02
N SER A 35 17.54 24.58 6.15
CA SER A 35 18.34 24.18 7.33
C SER A 35 17.90 22.88 8.00
N HIS A 36 16.69 22.43 7.75
CA HIS A 36 16.10 21.20 8.31
C HIS A 36 15.37 20.36 7.28
N ALA A 37 15.59 20.63 6.00
CA ALA A 37 14.89 19.94 4.90
C ALA A 37 15.16 18.44 4.85
N ASP A 38 16.32 17.98 5.36
CA ASP A 38 16.68 16.57 5.46
C ASP A 38 15.90 15.83 6.55
N GLU A 39 15.41 16.55 7.56
CA GLU A 39 14.69 15.98 8.68
C GLU A 39 13.18 16.15 8.55
N TRP A 40 12.73 17.35 8.16
CA TRP A 40 11.29 17.63 8.03
C TRP A 40 11.02 18.88 7.18
N LEU A 41 9.83 18.87 6.56
CA LEU A 41 9.22 20.00 5.87
C LEU A 41 7.84 20.26 6.47
N LEU A 42 7.44 21.52 6.58
CA LEU A 42 6.17 21.91 7.14
C LEU A 42 5.56 23.09 6.39
N PHE A 43 4.30 22.94 5.98
CA PHE A 43 3.53 23.93 5.23
C PHE A 43 2.19 24.18 5.94
N PRO A 44 2.16 24.99 7.02
CA PRO A 44 0.96 25.19 7.84
C PRO A 44 -0.22 25.77 7.08
N ASP A 45 0.05 26.59 6.05
CA ASP A 45 -0.99 27.24 5.24
C ASP A 45 -1.77 26.25 4.38
N ASN A 46 -1.22 25.05 4.18
CA ASN A 46 -1.86 23.99 3.39
C ASN A 46 -2.82 23.14 4.23
N ILE A 47 -2.91 23.37 5.55
CA ILE A 47 -3.79 22.58 6.40
C ILE A 47 -5.25 22.80 6.04
N GLY A 48 -6.03 21.72 6.03
CA GLY A 48 -7.46 21.74 5.73
C GLY A 48 -8.27 20.95 6.75
N PRO A 49 -9.58 20.95 6.64
CA PRO A 49 -10.45 20.23 7.56
C PRO A 49 -10.34 18.71 7.46
N ARG A 50 -9.85 18.18 6.35
CA ARG A 50 -9.67 16.74 6.12
C ARG A 50 -8.24 16.43 5.70
N LEU A 51 -7.53 15.70 6.54
CA LEU A 51 -6.15 15.30 6.30
C LEU A 51 -6.03 13.80 6.05
N ALA A 52 -4.92 13.41 5.46
CA ALA A 52 -4.44 12.03 5.47
C ALA A 52 -3.01 12.00 6.01
N ILE A 53 -2.70 10.96 6.78
CA ILE A 53 -1.35 10.66 7.26
C ILE A 53 -0.99 9.25 6.81
N ASP A 54 0.18 9.10 6.19
CA ASP A 54 0.66 7.84 5.64
C ASP A 54 2.19 7.77 5.67
N GLU A 55 2.74 6.56 5.62
CA GLU A 55 4.17 6.33 5.52
C GLU A 55 4.51 5.89 4.10
N SER A 56 5.57 6.47 3.55
CA SER A 56 6.06 6.10 2.22
C SER A 56 7.58 6.00 2.19
N SER A 57 8.07 5.02 1.47
CA SER A 57 9.48 4.91 1.16
C SER A 57 9.80 5.72 -0.09
N LEU A 58 10.76 6.60 0.02
CA LEU A 58 11.35 7.29 -1.13
C LEU A 58 12.55 6.49 -1.67
N SER A 59 13.46 7.15 -2.37
CA SER A 59 14.69 6.53 -2.88
C SER A 59 15.54 5.95 -1.75
N ASN A 60 16.27 4.86 -2.04
CA ASN A 60 17.19 4.19 -1.11
C ASN A 60 16.57 3.51 0.13
N GLY A 61 15.24 3.33 0.18
CA GLY A 61 14.57 2.66 1.29
C GLY A 61 14.35 3.53 2.53
N GLU A 62 14.63 4.82 2.45
CA GLU A 62 14.32 5.77 3.51
C GLU A 62 12.82 5.94 3.67
N LEU A 63 12.34 5.84 4.90
CA LEU A 63 10.93 6.00 5.24
C LEU A 63 10.63 7.41 5.68
N TYR A 64 9.50 7.94 5.22
CA TYR A 64 9.00 9.26 5.58
C TYR A 64 7.53 9.18 5.96
N THR A 65 7.13 10.01 6.92
CA THR A 65 5.73 10.23 7.26
C THR A 65 5.24 11.47 6.50
N PHE A 66 4.16 11.31 5.74
CA PHE A 66 3.51 12.36 4.97
C PHE A 66 2.20 12.76 5.61
N VAL A 67 1.94 14.07 5.69
CA VAL A 67 0.63 14.63 6.03
C VAL A 67 0.14 15.45 4.86
N THR A 68 -1.04 15.12 4.35
CA THR A 68 -1.60 15.76 3.17
C THR A 68 -3.02 16.27 3.42
N ASN A 69 -3.38 17.35 2.74
CA ASN A 69 -4.73 17.91 2.72
C ASN A 69 -5.55 17.21 1.63
N ARG A 70 -6.54 16.42 2.03
CA ARG A 70 -7.42 15.68 1.11
C ARG A 70 -8.35 16.60 0.29
N ASP A 71 -8.64 17.77 0.76
CA ASP A 71 -9.50 18.72 0.06
C ASP A 71 -8.79 19.40 -1.11
N ALA A 72 -7.46 19.47 -1.08
CA ALA A 72 -6.66 19.97 -2.20
C ALA A 72 -6.63 19.02 -3.42
N ARG A 73 -7.08 17.76 -3.30
CA ARG A 73 -7.24 16.78 -4.39
C ARG A 73 -6.05 16.68 -5.33
N THR A 74 -4.84 16.46 -4.79
CA THR A 74 -3.60 16.35 -5.57
C THR A 74 -3.19 17.62 -6.36
N ARG A 75 -3.76 18.76 -6.03
CA ARG A 75 -3.38 20.07 -6.57
C ARG A 75 -2.23 20.67 -5.75
N GLU A 76 -1.77 21.83 -6.19
CA GLU A 76 -0.88 22.68 -5.40
C GLU A 76 -1.43 22.83 -3.96
N CYS A 77 -0.54 22.98 -3.00
CA CYS A 77 -0.88 23.13 -1.58
C CYS A 77 -1.53 21.87 -0.93
N SER A 78 -1.33 20.68 -1.49
CA SER A 78 -1.82 19.43 -0.86
C SER A 78 -0.90 18.92 0.26
N LEU A 79 0.40 19.19 0.19
CA LEU A 79 1.38 18.73 1.17
C LEU A 79 1.36 19.64 2.40
N VAL A 80 1.10 19.07 3.58
CA VAL A 80 1.11 19.78 4.88
C VAL A 80 2.41 19.55 5.61
N ALA A 81 2.91 18.32 5.63
CA ALA A 81 4.19 17.99 6.25
C ALA A 81 4.83 16.77 5.63
N VAL A 82 6.16 16.74 5.67
CA VAL A 82 6.99 15.54 5.47
C VAL A 82 7.94 15.44 6.65
N VAL A 83 8.04 14.27 7.25
CA VAL A 83 8.96 14.02 8.38
C VAL A 83 9.77 12.78 8.09
N ALA A 84 11.09 12.86 8.19
CA ALA A 84 11.97 11.72 8.04
C ALA A 84 11.74 10.71 9.17
N GLY A 85 11.58 9.44 8.79
CA GLY A 85 11.26 8.36 9.73
C GLY A 85 9.78 8.22 10.05
N THR A 86 9.49 7.28 10.95
CA THR A 86 8.13 6.84 11.33
C THR A 86 7.89 6.89 12.84
N LYS A 87 8.84 7.48 13.61
CA LYS A 87 8.70 7.60 15.05
C LYS A 87 7.63 8.62 15.40
N SER A 88 6.62 8.18 16.15
CA SER A 88 5.49 9.03 16.51
C SER A 88 5.89 10.31 17.25
N GLU A 89 6.94 10.26 18.07
CA GLU A 89 7.42 11.41 18.85
C GLU A 89 7.99 12.51 17.95
N ASP A 90 8.77 12.14 16.94
CA ASP A 90 9.40 13.09 16.01
C ASP A 90 8.31 13.77 15.16
N VAL A 91 7.38 12.98 14.63
CA VAL A 91 6.23 13.49 13.85
C VAL A 91 5.35 14.42 14.70
N ILE A 92 5.05 14.05 15.95
CA ILE A 92 4.27 14.87 16.86
C ILE A 92 4.98 16.21 17.12
N THR A 93 6.29 16.18 17.32
CA THR A 93 7.09 17.38 17.59
C THR A 93 7.05 18.36 16.41
N VAL A 94 7.18 17.85 15.19
CA VAL A 94 7.08 18.67 13.98
C VAL A 94 5.68 19.25 13.80
N LEU A 95 4.65 18.40 13.86
CA LEU A 95 3.27 18.81 13.63
C LEU A 95 2.74 19.76 14.72
N LYS A 96 3.25 19.71 15.93
CA LYS A 96 2.92 20.69 16.99
C LYS A 96 3.46 22.09 16.75
N ARG A 97 4.32 22.30 15.76
CA ARG A 97 4.74 23.63 15.30
C ARG A 97 3.63 24.36 14.53
N ILE A 98 2.63 23.63 14.03
CA ILE A 98 1.41 24.22 13.47
C ILE A 98 0.61 24.85 14.61
N ASP A 99 0.05 26.03 14.37
CA ASP A 99 -0.77 26.73 15.36
C ASP A 99 -1.90 25.85 15.91
N GLU A 100 -2.16 25.96 17.20
CA GLU A 100 -3.17 25.16 17.89
C GLU A 100 -4.56 25.36 17.29
N SER A 101 -4.89 26.59 16.92
CA SER A 101 -6.18 26.93 16.30
C SER A 101 -6.38 26.21 14.99
N GLN A 102 -5.34 26.13 14.16
CA GLN A 102 -5.36 25.38 12.89
C GLN A 102 -5.50 23.88 13.13
N ARG A 103 -4.71 23.33 14.06
CA ARG A 103 -4.80 21.89 14.41
C ARG A 103 -6.18 21.50 14.94
N TYR A 104 -6.82 22.36 15.71
CA TYR A 104 -8.15 22.12 16.29
C TYR A 104 -9.29 22.34 15.31
N ALA A 105 -9.03 22.99 14.18
CA ALA A 105 -9.98 23.14 13.07
C ALA A 105 -10.07 21.87 12.19
N VAL A 106 -9.11 20.95 12.31
CA VAL A 106 -9.12 19.67 11.58
C VAL A 106 -10.28 18.81 12.09
N LYS A 107 -11.13 18.37 11.17
CA LYS A 107 -12.35 17.58 11.45
C LYS A 107 -12.14 16.09 11.29
N GLU A 108 -11.28 15.69 10.35
CA GLU A 108 -11.08 14.31 9.94
C GLU A 108 -9.61 14.06 9.60
N VAL A 109 -9.06 12.93 10.06
CA VAL A 109 -7.76 12.44 9.63
C VAL A 109 -7.88 10.99 9.22
N THR A 110 -7.57 10.73 7.94
CA THR A 110 -7.45 9.37 7.41
C THR A 110 -6.06 8.82 7.74
N LEU A 111 -6.01 7.60 8.27
CA LEU A 111 -4.78 6.94 8.70
C LEU A 111 -4.87 5.42 8.49
N ASP A 112 -3.74 4.76 8.55
CA ASP A 112 -3.68 3.30 8.60
C ASP A 112 -4.11 2.74 9.98
N LEU A 113 -4.03 1.42 10.15
CA LEU A 113 -4.39 0.75 11.41
C LEU A 113 -3.27 0.75 12.46
N SER A 114 -2.12 1.44 12.22
CA SER A 114 -0.99 1.41 13.15
C SER A 114 -1.27 2.21 14.43
N ASP A 115 -0.73 1.73 15.54
CA ASP A 115 -0.84 2.42 16.83
C ASP A 115 0.01 3.71 16.85
N SER A 116 1.09 3.74 16.09
CA SER A 116 1.92 4.92 15.85
C SER A 116 1.10 6.07 15.27
N MET A 117 0.38 5.83 14.18
CA MET A 117 -0.49 6.82 13.54
C MET A 117 -1.62 7.27 14.45
N ARG A 118 -2.24 6.35 15.19
CA ARG A 118 -3.28 6.70 16.17
C ARG A 118 -2.77 7.61 17.27
N LYS A 119 -1.53 7.36 17.76
CA LYS A 119 -0.87 8.20 18.78
C LYS A 119 -0.61 9.61 18.25
N ILE A 120 -0.09 9.73 17.02
CA ILE A 120 0.14 11.02 16.36
C ILE A 120 -1.16 11.81 16.28
N VAL A 121 -2.20 11.23 15.66
CA VAL A 121 -3.48 11.93 15.45
C VAL A 121 -4.12 12.34 16.77
N ARG A 122 -4.12 11.47 17.79
CA ARG A 122 -4.67 11.80 19.11
C ARG A 122 -3.93 12.96 19.78
N SER A 123 -2.61 13.03 19.60
CA SER A 123 -1.78 14.05 20.24
C SER A 123 -1.84 15.40 19.53
N VAL A 124 -1.95 15.40 18.20
CA VAL A 124 -1.83 16.61 17.37
C VAL A 124 -3.20 17.18 16.99
N PHE A 125 -4.14 16.31 16.66
CA PHE A 125 -5.48 16.67 16.16
C PHE A 125 -6.59 16.09 17.07
N PRO A 126 -6.66 16.51 18.35
CA PRO A 126 -7.51 15.86 19.36
C PRO A 126 -9.01 15.96 19.07
N LYS A 127 -9.42 16.94 18.25
CA LYS A 127 -10.82 17.15 17.85
C LYS A 127 -11.20 16.43 16.54
N ALA A 128 -10.22 15.85 15.85
CA ALA A 128 -10.46 15.20 14.57
C ALA A 128 -11.03 13.79 14.73
N ASN A 129 -12.01 13.44 13.89
CA ASN A 129 -12.45 12.07 13.71
C ASN A 129 -11.37 11.27 12.98
N ARG A 130 -11.08 10.07 13.48
CA ARG A 130 -10.11 9.15 12.86
C ARG A 130 -10.83 8.24 11.90
N VAL A 131 -10.45 8.28 10.64
CA VAL A 131 -10.99 7.45 9.56
C VAL A 131 -9.90 6.47 9.13
N ILE A 132 -10.23 5.19 9.14
CA ILE A 132 -9.28 4.17 8.70
C ILE A 132 -9.24 4.15 7.18
N ASP A 133 -8.04 4.11 6.60
CA ASP A 133 -7.88 4.00 5.16
C ASP A 133 -8.40 2.64 4.67
N ARG A 134 -9.36 2.72 3.74
CA ARG A 134 -9.96 1.55 3.10
C ARG A 134 -8.93 0.64 2.43
N PHE A 135 -7.86 1.20 1.86
CA PHE A 135 -6.83 0.40 1.19
C PHE A 135 -6.15 -0.57 2.16
N HIS A 136 -5.82 -0.12 3.37
CA HIS A 136 -5.19 -0.96 4.40
C HIS A 136 -6.15 -2.05 4.89
N ILE A 137 -7.43 -1.77 5.04
CA ILE A 137 -8.45 -2.79 5.35
C ILE A 137 -8.52 -3.84 4.25
N GLN A 138 -8.60 -3.40 2.99
CA GLN A 138 -8.67 -4.30 1.85
C GLN A 138 -7.40 -5.16 1.73
N LYS A 139 -6.23 -4.58 1.96
CA LYS A 139 -4.95 -5.30 1.97
C LYS A 139 -4.96 -6.41 3.02
N LEU A 140 -5.32 -6.12 4.26
CA LEU A 140 -5.40 -7.11 5.34
C LEU A 140 -6.39 -8.24 5.01
N ALA A 141 -7.56 -7.91 4.46
CA ALA A 141 -8.52 -8.91 4.03
C ALA A 141 -7.95 -9.81 2.92
N CYS A 142 -7.22 -9.23 1.97
CA CYS A 142 -6.55 -9.98 0.91
C CYS A 142 -5.44 -10.88 1.45
N GLU A 143 -4.65 -10.40 2.39
CA GLU A 143 -3.59 -11.17 3.05
C GLU A 143 -4.16 -12.36 3.82
N ALA A 144 -5.25 -12.19 4.57
CA ALA A 144 -5.93 -13.27 5.28
C ALA A 144 -6.43 -14.37 4.32
N VAL A 145 -7.04 -13.98 3.19
CA VAL A 145 -7.46 -14.95 2.15
C VAL A 145 -6.26 -15.71 1.57
N GLN A 146 -5.14 -15.03 1.35
CA GLN A 146 -3.92 -15.68 0.86
C GLN A 146 -3.35 -16.66 1.87
N GLU A 147 -3.38 -16.33 3.14
CA GLU A 147 -2.91 -17.21 4.21
C GLU A 147 -3.73 -18.49 4.27
N LEU A 148 -5.07 -18.39 4.23
CA LEU A 148 -5.95 -19.55 4.15
C LEU A 148 -5.63 -20.42 2.92
N ARG A 149 -5.53 -19.79 1.73
CA ARG A 149 -5.17 -20.51 0.50
C ARG A 149 -3.82 -21.21 0.59
N ILE A 150 -2.82 -20.57 1.22
CA ILE A 150 -1.48 -21.14 1.38
C ILE A 150 -1.53 -22.33 2.34
N ARG A 151 -2.29 -22.26 3.44
CA ARG A 151 -2.50 -23.37 4.37
C ARG A 151 -3.05 -24.59 3.63
N HIS A 152 -4.19 -24.45 2.95
CA HIS A 152 -4.76 -25.52 2.15
C HIS A 152 -3.80 -26.08 1.09
N ARG A 153 -2.94 -25.21 0.53
CA ARG A 153 -1.95 -25.68 -0.46
C ARG A 153 -0.89 -26.57 0.20
N TRP A 154 -0.46 -26.27 1.40
CA TRP A 154 0.47 -27.11 2.13
C TRP A 154 -0.17 -28.45 2.50
N ASP A 155 -1.42 -28.45 2.94
CA ASP A 155 -2.18 -29.67 3.22
C ASP A 155 -2.33 -30.52 1.96
N ALA A 156 -2.63 -29.93 0.81
CA ALA A 156 -2.73 -30.62 -0.46
C ALA A 156 -1.39 -31.20 -0.95
N ILE A 157 -0.27 -30.54 -0.64
CA ILE A 157 1.08 -31.05 -0.93
C ILE A 157 1.40 -32.25 -0.03
N GLN A 158 1.12 -32.12 1.26
CA GLN A 158 1.34 -33.21 2.21
C GLN A 158 0.52 -34.45 1.84
N GLN A 159 -0.77 -34.26 1.58
CA GLN A 159 -1.65 -35.34 1.14
C GLN A 159 -1.15 -36.03 -0.13
N ALA A 160 -0.69 -35.27 -1.14
CA ALA A 160 -0.14 -35.85 -2.36
C ALA A 160 1.15 -36.65 -2.11
N ASN A 161 1.99 -36.21 -1.17
CA ASN A 161 3.19 -36.94 -0.77
C ASN A 161 2.84 -38.26 -0.07
N ASP A 162 1.87 -38.22 0.86
CA ASP A 162 1.42 -39.40 1.60
C ASP A 162 0.76 -40.42 0.63
N GLU A 163 -0.07 -39.95 -0.31
CA GLU A 163 -0.68 -40.79 -1.37
C GLU A 163 0.40 -41.45 -2.25
N MET A 164 1.47 -40.70 -2.59
CA MET A 164 2.59 -41.20 -3.40
C MET A 164 3.40 -42.24 -2.64
N GLU A 165 3.65 -42.04 -1.36
CA GLU A 165 4.38 -42.98 -0.49
C GLU A 165 3.59 -44.27 -0.30
N ASN A 166 2.27 -44.19 -0.04
CA ASN A 166 1.38 -45.33 0.04
C ASN A 166 1.33 -46.11 -1.25
N ALA A 167 1.28 -45.45 -2.42
CA ALA A 167 1.32 -46.10 -3.71
C ALA A 167 2.61 -46.90 -3.92
N LYS A 168 3.77 -46.37 -3.46
CA LYS A 168 5.06 -47.06 -3.51
C LYS A 168 5.06 -48.32 -2.62
N LEU A 169 4.52 -48.20 -1.40
CA LEU A 169 4.42 -49.34 -0.46
C LEU A 169 3.53 -50.47 -1.02
N GLU A 170 2.48 -50.11 -1.77
CA GLU A 170 1.54 -51.04 -2.40
C GLU A 170 2.02 -51.53 -3.79
N ASN A 171 3.20 -51.11 -4.24
CA ASN A 171 3.74 -51.41 -5.58
C ASN A 171 2.78 -51.05 -6.74
N ARG A 172 2.02 -49.96 -6.59
CA ARG A 172 1.10 -49.44 -7.64
C ARG A 172 1.59 -48.11 -8.17
N GLU A 173 1.19 -47.78 -9.40
CA GLU A 173 1.46 -46.47 -9.97
C GLU A 173 0.62 -45.41 -9.26
N TYR A 174 1.25 -44.27 -8.90
CA TYR A 174 0.56 -43.13 -8.34
C TYR A 174 -0.16 -42.33 -9.44
N VAL A 175 -1.46 -42.23 -9.33
CA VAL A 175 -2.30 -41.39 -10.20
C VAL A 175 -2.92 -40.28 -9.35
N PRO A 176 -2.53 -39.00 -9.57
CA PRO A 176 -3.07 -37.90 -8.78
C PRO A 176 -4.54 -37.66 -9.09
N PHE A 177 -5.34 -37.38 -8.07
CA PHE A 177 -6.72 -36.95 -8.24
C PHE A 177 -6.77 -35.64 -9.03
N ARG A 178 -7.71 -35.54 -9.99
CA ARG A 178 -7.97 -34.34 -10.79
C ARG A 178 -9.43 -33.93 -10.69
N TYR A 179 -9.67 -32.63 -10.52
CA TYR A 179 -11.00 -32.04 -10.63
C TYR A 179 -11.50 -32.05 -12.08
N ALA A 180 -12.79 -31.78 -12.29
CA ALA A 180 -13.41 -31.73 -13.63
C ALA A 180 -12.73 -30.71 -14.57
N ASN A 181 -12.12 -29.66 -14.04
CA ASN A 181 -11.34 -28.68 -14.81
C ASN A 181 -9.91 -29.15 -15.17
N GLY A 182 -9.52 -30.37 -14.78
CA GLY A 182 -8.22 -31.00 -15.06
C GLY A 182 -7.11 -30.63 -14.05
N ASP A 183 -7.33 -29.68 -13.14
CA ASP A 183 -6.34 -29.33 -12.12
C ASP A 183 -6.31 -30.40 -11.00
N THR A 184 -5.12 -30.69 -10.49
CA THR A 184 -4.97 -31.37 -9.20
C THR A 184 -5.27 -30.40 -8.05
N ARG A 185 -5.47 -30.89 -6.80
CA ARG A 185 -5.69 -30.03 -5.61
C ARG A 185 -4.61 -28.96 -5.50
N LYS A 186 -3.35 -29.36 -5.61
CA LYS A 186 -2.19 -28.45 -5.54
C LYS A 186 -2.19 -27.42 -6.68
N GLU A 187 -2.52 -27.83 -7.91
CA GLU A 187 -2.58 -26.93 -9.08
C GLU A 187 -3.74 -25.94 -8.98
N LEU A 188 -4.91 -26.39 -8.53
CA LEU A 188 -6.07 -25.53 -8.30
C LEU A 188 -5.73 -24.40 -7.32
N LEU A 189 -5.17 -24.73 -6.16
CA LEU A 189 -4.77 -23.77 -5.13
C LEU A 189 -3.64 -22.83 -5.59
N MET A 190 -2.69 -23.34 -6.39
CA MET A 190 -1.61 -22.50 -6.94
C MET A 190 -2.14 -21.50 -7.96
N ARG A 191 -2.96 -21.96 -8.91
CA ARG A 191 -3.46 -21.17 -10.03
C ARG A 191 -4.58 -20.20 -9.62
N SER A 192 -5.21 -20.42 -8.46
CA SER A 192 -6.27 -19.53 -7.93
C SER A 192 -5.74 -18.28 -7.24
N ARG A 193 -4.42 -18.13 -7.05
CA ARG A 193 -3.82 -16.99 -6.35
C ARG A 193 -4.36 -15.62 -6.79
N TYR A 194 -4.40 -15.38 -8.10
CA TYR A 194 -4.82 -14.10 -8.66
C TYR A 194 -6.33 -14.01 -8.91
N LEU A 195 -7.04 -15.12 -8.94
CA LEU A 195 -8.49 -15.14 -9.14
C LEU A 195 -9.22 -14.50 -7.95
N LEU A 196 -8.72 -14.72 -6.74
CA LEU A 196 -9.31 -14.22 -5.50
C LEU A 196 -9.31 -12.70 -5.39
N PHE A 197 -8.49 -11.98 -6.18
CA PHE A 197 -8.40 -10.52 -6.17
C PHE A 197 -8.92 -9.87 -7.45
N LYS A 198 -9.18 -10.66 -8.47
CA LYS A 198 -9.70 -10.20 -9.75
C LYS A 198 -11.22 -10.22 -9.72
N SER A 199 -11.85 -9.10 -10.11
CA SER A 199 -13.33 -9.06 -10.27
C SER A 199 -13.80 -10.14 -11.22
N ALA A 200 -14.90 -10.83 -10.88
CA ALA A 200 -15.49 -11.89 -11.68
C ALA A 200 -15.82 -11.45 -13.13
N ASN A 201 -16.20 -10.20 -13.30
CA ASN A 201 -16.49 -9.62 -14.62
C ASN A 201 -15.26 -9.56 -15.55
N ASN A 202 -14.07 -9.67 -14.99
CA ASN A 202 -12.81 -9.65 -15.74
C ASN A 202 -12.18 -11.03 -15.91
N TRP A 203 -12.87 -12.11 -15.50
CA TRP A 203 -12.36 -13.45 -15.68
C TRP A 203 -12.49 -13.93 -17.11
N THR A 204 -11.48 -14.65 -17.60
CA THR A 204 -11.63 -15.47 -18.81
C THR A 204 -12.51 -16.66 -18.49
N GLN A 205 -13.08 -17.32 -19.52
CA GLN A 205 -13.90 -18.51 -19.33
C GLN A 205 -13.17 -19.63 -18.54
N ARG A 206 -11.89 -19.85 -18.81
CA ARG A 206 -11.06 -20.81 -18.06
C ARG A 206 -10.88 -20.39 -16.59
N GLN A 207 -10.77 -19.11 -16.34
CA GLN A 207 -10.69 -18.57 -14.98
C GLN A 207 -12.02 -18.73 -14.22
N ALA A 208 -13.14 -18.49 -14.90
CA ALA A 208 -14.47 -18.69 -14.31
C ALA A 208 -14.71 -20.16 -13.91
N VAL A 209 -14.38 -21.11 -14.79
CA VAL A 209 -14.48 -22.56 -14.48
C VAL A 209 -13.59 -22.92 -13.28
N ARG A 210 -12.35 -22.43 -13.25
CA ARG A 210 -11.44 -22.67 -12.13
C ARG A 210 -11.95 -22.06 -10.83
N ALA A 211 -12.51 -20.86 -10.88
CA ALA A 211 -13.09 -20.20 -9.71
C ALA A 211 -14.29 -20.98 -9.17
N ALA A 212 -15.17 -21.46 -10.05
CA ALA A 212 -16.30 -22.30 -9.64
C ALA A 212 -15.83 -23.56 -8.91
N THR A 213 -14.89 -24.32 -9.51
CA THR A 213 -14.30 -25.50 -8.88
C THR A 213 -13.61 -25.16 -7.54
N PHE A 214 -12.93 -24.01 -7.48
CA PHE A 214 -12.25 -23.58 -6.26
C PHE A 214 -13.26 -23.29 -5.13
N TYR A 215 -14.32 -22.55 -5.41
CA TYR A 215 -15.33 -22.18 -4.42
C TYR A 215 -16.22 -23.35 -3.98
N GLU A 216 -16.38 -24.36 -4.84
CA GLU A 216 -17.07 -25.58 -4.48
C GLU A 216 -16.34 -26.40 -3.41
N HIS A 217 -15.01 -26.37 -3.41
CA HIS A 217 -14.18 -27.17 -2.52
C HIS A 217 -13.52 -26.43 -1.36
N TYR A 218 -13.57 -25.08 -1.39
CA TYR A 218 -12.97 -24.20 -0.39
C TYR A 218 -13.95 -23.09 0.01
N ASP A 219 -15.12 -23.51 0.53
CA ASP A 219 -16.25 -22.66 0.88
C ASP A 219 -15.93 -21.65 2.01
N GLU A 220 -15.04 -21.98 2.93
CA GLU A 220 -14.58 -21.05 3.96
C GLU A 220 -13.90 -19.80 3.36
N ILE A 221 -13.17 -19.96 2.25
CA ILE A 221 -12.58 -18.83 1.53
C ILE A 221 -13.67 -18.03 0.81
N LEU A 222 -14.68 -18.69 0.24
CA LEU A 222 -15.83 -18.03 -0.37
C LEU A 222 -16.62 -17.24 0.65
N ASN A 223 -16.90 -17.82 1.83
CA ASN A 223 -17.65 -17.17 2.91
C ASN A 223 -16.93 -15.92 3.40
N PHE A 224 -15.61 -15.96 3.54
CA PHE A 224 -14.81 -14.78 3.84
C PHE A 224 -14.92 -13.72 2.74
N TYR A 225 -14.93 -14.14 1.47
CA TYR A 225 -15.03 -13.23 0.32
C TYR A 225 -16.40 -12.55 0.22
N ASN A 226 -17.49 -13.25 0.53
CA ASN A 226 -18.86 -12.74 0.41
C ASN A 226 -19.26 -11.84 1.60
N ASN A 227 -18.57 -11.92 2.73
CA ASN A 227 -18.85 -11.14 3.95
C ASN A 227 -18.01 -9.85 4.05
N ARG A 228 -17.47 -9.35 2.94
CA ARG A 228 -16.68 -8.11 2.86
C ARG A 228 -17.53 -6.85 2.88
#